data_89e9b967c4635faa384ff8d55a9d1436
#
_entry.id   89e9b967c4635faa384ff8d55a9d1436
#
_cell.length_a   1.000
_cell.length_b   1.000
_cell.length_c   1.000
_cell.angle_alpha   90.00
_cell.angle_beta   90.00
_cell.angle_gamma   90.00
#
_symmetry.space_group_name_H-M   'P 1'
#
loop_
_entity.id
_entity.type
_entity.pdbx_description
1 polymer ?
#
loop_
_entity_poly.entity_id
_entity_poly.type
_entity_poly.pdbx_seq_one_letter_code
_entity_poly.pdbx_strand_id
1 'polypeptide(L)'
;KKIFLGQMFENMQNNIFFFQEESDAYSPFTKMYQFVNAGYININYKPKFISGANGAGSINVRNLGITPITSIEVSTRVNGGTPTTTTISNLNIPSLGFSLVKLPAYLYTPGKSTMEIEISKVNGTADDNAGNNIKSLDLLGVVPAPDKKVVVEEATGTWCQWCPRGAVYLDSMARTYPDYFIGIAVHGGSTTE
;
A
#
# COMPACT_ATOMS: atom_id res chain seq x y z
N LYS A 1 -12.36 28.66 -37.09
CA LYS A 1 -12.59 27.23 -37.40
C LYS A 1 -12.18 26.43 -36.16
N LYS A 2 -13.15 25.90 -35.45
CA LYS A 2 -12.90 25.10 -34.25
C LYS A 2 -12.49 23.71 -34.67
N ILE A 3 -11.31 23.26 -34.27
CA ILE A 3 -10.88 21.88 -34.44
C ILE A 3 -10.99 21.20 -33.07
N PHE A 4 -11.95 20.29 -32.96
CA PHE A 4 -12.03 19.40 -31.85
C PHE A 4 -11.01 18.28 -32.05
N LEU A 5 -9.95 18.25 -31.30
CA LEU A 5 -8.99 17.15 -31.29
C LEU A 5 -9.47 15.96 -30.49
N GLY A 6 -10.75 15.96 -30.15
CA GLY A 6 -11.40 14.81 -29.58
C GLY A 6 -11.26 14.65 -28.09
N GLN A 7 -12.26 14.03 -27.57
CA GLN A 7 -12.28 13.48 -26.23
C GLN A 7 -11.34 12.27 -26.21
N MET A 8 -10.08 12.51 -25.93
CA MET A 8 -9.15 11.41 -25.75
C MET A 8 -9.35 10.83 -24.36
N PHE A 9 -9.90 9.63 -24.31
CA PHE A 9 -9.96 8.77 -23.12
C PHE A 9 -10.99 9.16 -22.06
N GLU A 10 -12.25 9.10 -22.39
CA GLU A 10 -13.37 9.22 -21.44
C GLU A 10 -13.32 8.20 -20.28
N ASN A 11 -12.60 7.12 -20.46
CA ASN A 11 -12.55 5.99 -19.53
C ASN A 11 -11.22 5.83 -18.76
N MET A 12 -10.29 6.75 -18.91
CA MET A 12 -9.09 6.76 -18.07
C MET A 12 -9.29 7.65 -16.86
N GLN A 13 -10.12 7.21 -15.92
CA GLN A 13 -10.15 7.71 -14.54
C GLN A 13 -10.04 9.24 -14.43
N ASN A 14 -10.99 9.97 -15.02
CA ASN A 14 -11.14 11.42 -14.93
C ASN A 14 -10.05 12.29 -15.58
N ASN A 15 -9.16 11.71 -16.37
CA ASN A 15 -8.20 12.48 -17.15
C ASN A 15 -8.79 12.82 -18.51
N ILE A 16 -9.81 13.68 -18.54
CA ILE A 16 -10.40 14.17 -19.79
C ILE A 16 -9.69 15.45 -20.17
N PHE A 17 -9.05 15.45 -21.33
CA PHE A 17 -8.44 16.64 -21.90
C PHE A 17 -9.28 17.14 -23.05
N PHE A 18 -9.76 18.37 -22.94
CA PHE A 18 -10.39 19.07 -24.03
C PHE A 18 -9.42 20.07 -24.60
N PHE A 19 -9.13 19.97 -25.87
CA PHE A 19 -8.41 20.98 -26.59
C PHE A 19 -9.38 21.75 -27.43
N GLN A 20 -9.51 23.02 -27.14
CA GLN A 20 -10.23 23.96 -28.00
C GLN A 20 -9.22 24.90 -28.63
N GLU A 21 -9.12 24.86 -29.92
CA GLU A 21 -8.26 25.77 -30.67
C GLU A 21 -8.94 27.12 -30.75
N GLU A 22 -8.47 28.06 -29.96
CA GLU A 22 -8.68 29.49 -30.12
C GLU A 22 -7.32 30.17 -30.24
N SER A 23 -7.29 31.50 -30.35
CA SER A 23 -6.06 32.29 -30.58
C SER A 23 -4.91 32.05 -29.57
N ASP A 24 -5.20 31.40 -28.43
CA ASP A 24 -4.23 31.01 -27.39
C ASP A 24 -3.95 29.49 -27.39
N ALA A 25 -3.98 28.88 -28.57
CA ALA A 25 -3.91 27.43 -28.77
C ALA A 25 -2.70 26.73 -28.12
N TYR A 26 -1.65 27.45 -27.82
CA TYR A 26 -0.44 26.90 -27.16
C TYR A 26 -0.60 26.71 -25.66
N SER A 27 -1.52 27.39 -25.00
CA SER A 27 -1.73 27.29 -23.57
C SER A 27 -2.14 25.88 -23.09
N PRO A 28 -3.07 25.17 -23.76
CA PRO A 28 -3.40 23.78 -23.42
C PRO A 28 -2.21 22.82 -23.55
N PHE A 29 -1.41 22.98 -24.59
CA PHE A 29 -0.22 22.16 -24.79
C PHE A 29 0.82 22.40 -23.70
N THR A 30 1.02 23.63 -23.28
CA THR A 30 1.94 23.97 -22.18
C THR A 30 1.48 23.34 -20.86
N LYS A 31 0.18 23.37 -20.57
CA LYS A 31 -0.39 22.68 -19.40
C LYS A 31 -0.24 21.17 -19.48
N MET A 32 -0.41 20.57 -20.65
CA MET A 32 -0.24 19.13 -20.84
C MET A 32 1.19 18.69 -20.56
N TYR A 33 2.19 19.50 -20.94
CA TYR A 33 3.60 19.21 -20.63
C TYR A 33 3.96 19.37 -19.16
N GLN A 34 3.16 20.10 -18.40
CA GLN A 34 3.35 20.33 -16.96
C GLN A 34 2.43 19.48 -16.09
N PHE A 35 1.59 18.62 -16.71
CA PHE A 35 0.68 17.78 -15.96
C PHE A 35 1.42 16.82 -15.04
N VAL A 36 1.22 17.02 -13.77
CA VAL A 36 1.83 16.23 -12.69
C VAL A 36 0.71 15.54 -11.92
N ASN A 37 0.64 14.23 -12.00
CA ASN A 37 -0.38 13.46 -11.31
C ASN A 37 0.18 12.14 -10.81
N ALA A 38 0.03 11.89 -9.53
CA ALA A 38 0.29 10.61 -8.92
C ALA A 38 -1.01 10.05 -8.35
N GLY A 39 -1.45 8.91 -8.86
CA GLY A 39 -2.48 8.12 -8.22
C GLY A 39 -1.87 6.92 -7.53
N TYR A 40 -2.54 6.36 -6.53
CA TYR A 40 -2.09 5.09 -6.00
C TYR A 40 -3.17 4.01 -6.07
N ILE A 41 -2.69 2.78 -6.29
CA ILE A 41 -3.55 1.65 -6.59
C ILE A 41 -3.87 0.89 -5.30
N ASN A 42 -2.92 0.79 -4.38
CA ASN A 42 -3.06 -0.03 -3.18
C ASN A 42 -2.20 0.47 -2.02
N ILE A 43 -2.71 0.29 -0.80
CA ILE A 43 -2.01 0.52 0.46
C ILE A 43 -1.71 -0.83 1.08
N ASN A 44 -0.46 -1.08 1.43
CA ASN A 44 0.02 -2.33 1.99
C ASN A 44 0.53 -2.11 3.42
N TYR A 45 -0.37 -1.97 4.38
CA TYR A 45 -0.12 -2.23 5.80
C TYR A 45 -0.82 -3.52 6.20
N LYS A 46 -0.31 -4.22 7.20
CA LYS A 46 -1.03 -5.37 7.75
C LYS A 46 -2.32 -4.89 8.40
N PRO A 47 -3.50 -5.37 7.99
CA PRO A 47 -4.77 -4.90 8.56
C PRO A 47 -4.92 -5.29 10.03
N LYS A 48 -4.19 -6.32 10.49
CA LYS A 48 -4.12 -6.75 11.90
C LYS A 48 -2.67 -6.99 12.28
N PHE A 49 -2.23 -6.39 13.39
CA PHE A 49 -0.89 -6.56 13.90
C PHE A 49 -0.88 -6.43 15.43
N ILE A 50 0.20 -6.91 16.07
CA ILE A 50 0.33 -6.82 17.52
C ILE A 50 0.41 -5.35 17.94
N SER A 51 -0.40 -4.98 18.92
CA SER A 51 -0.35 -3.65 19.53
C SER A 51 1.00 -3.40 20.19
N GLY A 52 1.52 -2.18 20.07
CA GLY A 52 2.85 -1.83 20.56
C GLY A 52 3.98 -2.15 19.58
N ALA A 53 3.71 -2.84 18.47
CA ALA A 53 4.70 -3.15 17.45
C ALA A 53 4.59 -2.20 16.24
N ASN A 54 5.73 -1.95 15.61
CA ASN A 54 5.82 -1.17 14.37
C ASN A 54 5.59 -2.07 13.14
N GLY A 55 4.57 -1.78 12.37
CA GLY A 55 4.30 -2.45 11.09
C GLY A 55 4.83 -1.65 9.91
N ALA A 56 5.59 -2.30 9.05
CA ALA A 56 6.03 -1.70 7.79
C ALA A 56 4.85 -1.46 6.85
N GLY A 57 4.89 -0.36 6.11
CA GLY A 57 3.90 -0.01 5.12
C GLY A 57 4.50 0.36 3.77
N SER A 58 3.68 0.27 2.75
CA SER A 58 4.01 0.74 1.41
C SER A 58 2.75 1.10 0.63
N ILE A 59 2.91 1.89 -0.42
CA ILE A 59 1.88 2.19 -1.40
C ILE A 59 2.38 1.89 -2.80
N ASN A 60 1.49 1.44 -3.67
CA ASN A 60 1.75 1.39 -5.10
C ASN A 60 1.35 2.73 -5.70
N VAL A 61 2.33 3.49 -6.16
CA VAL A 61 2.14 4.79 -6.81
C VAL A 61 2.22 4.61 -8.32
N ARG A 62 1.23 5.10 -9.03
CA ARG A 62 1.22 5.19 -10.48
C ARG A 62 1.38 6.64 -10.91
N ASN A 63 2.28 6.88 -11.84
CA ASN A 63 2.40 8.18 -12.48
C ASN A 63 1.34 8.29 -13.59
N LEU A 64 0.34 9.13 -13.37
CA LEU A 64 -0.71 9.43 -14.34
C LEU A 64 -0.40 10.70 -15.15
N GLY A 65 0.67 11.40 -14.77
CA GLY A 65 1.19 12.57 -15.49
C GLY A 65 2.20 12.18 -16.57
N ILE A 66 2.69 13.18 -17.25
CA ILE A 66 3.71 13.04 -18.31
C ILE A 66 5.13 13.24 -17.78
N THR A 67 5.29 13.98 -16.69
CA THR A 67 6.59 14.24 -16.06
C THR A 67 6.97 13.07 -15.17
N PRO A 68 8.20 12.54 -15.23
CA PRO A 68 8.67 11.52 -14.31
C PRO A 68 8.54 11.98 -12.85
N ILE A 69 8.06 11.10 -11.98
CA ILE A 69 7.97 11.38 -10.54
C ILE A 69 9.32 11.05 -9.90
N THR A 70 9.94 12.06 -9.31
CA THR A 70 11.22 11.93 -8.57
C THR A 70 11.04 12.04 -7.07
N SER A 71 9.95 12.63 -6.61
CA SER A 71 9.58 12.72 -5.20
C SER A 71 8.07 12.82 -5.01
N ILE A 72 7.60 12.33 -3.87
CA ILE A 72 6.24 12.55 -3.39
C ILE A 72 6.25 13.01 -1.94
N GLU A 73 5.30 13.84 -1.57
CA GLU A 73 4.98 14.17 -0.19
C GLU A 73 3.71 13.42 0.19
N VAL A 74 3.82 12.59 1.22
CA VAL A 74 2.72 11.78 1.73
C VAL A 74 2.28 12.29 3.09
N SER A 75 1.01 12.63 3.21
CA SER A 75 0.35 12.98 4.45
C SER A 75 -0.39 11.75 4.99
N THR A 76 -0.13 11.40 6.25
CA THR A 76 -0.78 10.27 6.92
C THR A 76 -1.55 10.80 8.13
N ARG A 77 -2.82 10.46 8.21
CA ARG A 77 -3.72 10.83 9.31
C ARG A 77 -4.33 9.58 9.92
N VAL A 78 -4.37 9.51 11.25
CA VAL A 78 -4.98 8.38 11.98
C VAL A 78 -6.16 8.89 12.79
N ASN A 79 -7.30 8.23 12.66
CA ASN A 79 -8.56 8.55 13.35
C ASN A 79 -8.97 10.04 13.26
N GLY A 80 -8.73 10.67 12.10
CA GLY A 80 -9.04 12.09 11.90
C GLY A 80 -8.14 13.07 12.67
N GLY A 81 -7.06 12.59 13.29
CA GLY A 81 -6.13 13.42 14.04
C GLY A 81 -5.25 14.33 13.16
N THR A 82 -4.22 14.92 13.74
CA THR A 82 -3.27 15.77 13.03
C THR A 82 -2.49 14.96 12.00
N PRO A 83 -2.43 15.39 10.73
CA PRO A 83 -1.67 14.71 9.71
C PRO A 83 -0.16 14.81 9.96
N THR A 84 0.55 13.73 9.70
CA THR A 84 2.01 13.69 9.67
C THR A 84 2.46 13.60 8.22
N THR A 85 3.33 14.51 7.81
CA THR A 85 3.82 14.60 6.43
C THR A 85 5.23 14.04 6.32
N THR A 86 5.47 13.26 5.28
CA THR A 86 6.78 12.67 4.96
C THR A 86 7.08 12.85 3.49
N THR A 87 8.25 13.38 3.17
CA THR A 87 8.74 13.47 1.79
C THR A 87 9.59 12.25 1.45
N ILE A 88 9.26 11.58 0.34
CA ILE A 88 9.97 10.43 -0.18
C ILE A 88 10.60 10.85 -1.51
N SER A 89 11.92 10.86 -1.55
CA SER A 89 12.73 11.31 -2.69
C SER A 89 13.45 10.15 -3.36
N ASN A 90 14.20 10.46 -4.41
CA ASN A 90 14.97 9.49 -5.21
C ASN A 90 14.07 8.43 -5.89
N LEU A 91 12.86 8.81 -6.23
CA LEU A 91 11.99 8.01 -7.06
C LEU A 91 12.38 8.18 -8.53
N ASN A 92 12.00 7.21 -9.34
CA ASN A 92 12.11 7.28 -10.80
C ASN A 92 10.91 6.54 -11.41
N ILE A 93 9.76 7.21 -11.40
CA ILE A 93 8.53 6.64 -11.93
C ILE A 93 8.22 7.35 -13.25
N PRO A 94 8.48 6.72 -14.39
CA PRO A 94 8.21 7.33 -15.70
C PRO A 94 6.71 7.53 -15.91
N SER A 95 6.35 8.31 -16.91
CA SER A 95 4.95 8.49 -17.32
C SER A 95 4.27 7.13 -17.53
N LEU A 96 3.07 6.97 -17.01
CA LEU A 96 2.27 5.73 -16.96
C LEU A 96 2.92 4.56 -16.21
N GLY A 97 4.13 4.74 -15.68
CA GLY A 97 4.82 3.76 -14.84
C GLY A 97 4.23 3.68 -13.44
N PHE A 98 4.65 2.67 -12.70
CA PHE A 98 4.29 2.50 -11.29
C PHE A 98 5.51 2.06 -10.48
N SER A 99 5.48 2.31 -9.18
CA SER A 99 6.50 1.87 -8.23
C SER A 99 5.90 1.59 -6.87
N LEU A 100 6.50 0.62 -6.16
CA LEU A 100 6.23 0.38 -4.76
C LEU A 100 7.04 1.35 -3.91
N VAL A 101 6.35 2.26 -3.24
CA VAL A 101 6.99 3.26 -2.38
C VAL A 101 6.80 2.86 -0.92
N LYS A 102 7.91 2.74 -0.19
CA LYS A 102 7.90 2.44 1.25
C LYS A 102 7.41 3.64 2.03
N LEU A 103 6.52 3.40 2.97
CA LEU A 103 6.03 4.39 3.93
C LEU A 103 6.72 4.22 5.29
N PRO A 104 6.69 5.25 6.14
CA PRO A 104 7.08 5.13 7.54
C PRO A 104 6.35 3.99 8.23
N ALA A 105 7.03 3.33 9.16
CA ALA A 105 6.40 2.29 9.96
C ALA A 105 5.31 2.90 10.86
N TYR A 106 4.18 2.20 10.98
CA TYR A 106 3.07 2.59 11.84
C TYR A 106 3.13 1.82 13.16
N LEU A 107 3.07 2.55 14.28
CA LEU A 107 2.93 1.96 15.61
C LEU A 107 1.47 1.59 15.86
N TYR A 108 1.16 0.30 15.90
CA TYR A 108 -0.20 -0.17 16.14
C TYR A 108 -0.63 0.07 17.59
N THR A 109 -1.66 0.89 17.77
CA THR A 109 -2.31 1.11 19.07
C THR A 109 -3.39 0.07 19.32
N PRO A 110 -3.74 -0.23 20.60
CA PRO A 110 -4.81 -1.16 20.92
C PRO A 110 -6.13 -0.79 20.26
N GLY A 111 -6.80 -1.78 19.67
CA GLY A 111 -8.12 -1.62 19.08
C GLY A 111 -8.10 -1.17 17.62
N LYS A 112 -9.24 -0.71 17.14
CA LYS A 112 -9.44 -0.28 15.75
C LYS A 112 -8.91 1.13 15.53
N SER A 113 -8.28 1.36 14.39
CA SER A 113 -7.85 2.66 13.90
C SER A 113 -8.13 2.76 12.42
N THR A 114 -8.55 3.92 11.94
CA THR A 114 -8.64 4.22 10.51
C THR A 114 -7.46 5.12 10.14
N MET A 115 -6.65 4.64 9.21
CA MET A 115 -5.53 5.40 8.64
C MET A 115 -5.94 5.94 7.29
N GLU A 116 -5.79 7.26 7.12
CA GLU A 116 -5.94 7.95 5.84
C GLU A 116 -4.56 8.35 5.32
N ILE A 117 -4.32 8.07 4.06
CA ILE A 117 -3.06 8.40 3.38
C ILE A 117 -3.40 9.24 2.16
N GLU A 118 -2.70 10.35 2.02
CA GLU A 118 -2.85 11.30 0.92
C GLU A 118 -1.48 11.58 0.30
N ILE A 119 -1.40 11.59 -1.03
CA ILE A 119 -0.26 12.18 -1.74
C ILE A 119 -0.54 13.67 -1.88
N SER A 120 0.09 14.49 -1.07
CA SER A 120 -0.16 15.93 -1.01
C SER A 120 0.61 16.72 -2.06
N LYS A 121 1.82 16.24 -2.45
CA LYS A 121 2.63 16.86 -3.48
C LYS A 121 3.37 15.82 -4.31
N VAL A 122 3.61 16.18 -5.56
CA VAL A 122 4.44 15.43 -6.51
C VAL A 122 5.52 16.36 -7.05
N ASN A 123 6.78 15.95 -6.98
CA ASN A 123 7.93 16.77 -7.40
C ASN A 123 7.95 18.16 -6.75
N GLY A 124 7.47 18.28 -5.50
CA GLY A 124 7.40 19.54 -4.76
C GLY A 124 6.23 20.46 -5.09
N THR A 125 5.39 20.11 -6.07
CA THR A 125 4.19 20.87 -6.44
C THR A 125 2.92 20.13 -6.05
N ALA A 126 1.80 20.84 -5.92
CA ALA A 126 0.49 20.22 -5.75
C ALA A 126 0.20 19.28 -6.94
N ASP A 127 -0.48 18.17 -6.66
CA ASP A 127 -0.97 17.27 -7.70
C ASP A 127 -2.12 17.92 -8.47
N ASP A 128 -2.13 17.77 -9.80
CA ASP A 128 -3.15 18.35 -10.66
C ASP A 128 -4.53 17.68 -10.52
N ASN A 129 -4.58 16.49 -9.89
CA ASN A 129 -5.82 15.77 -9.62
C ASN A 129 -5.86 15.22 -8.19
N ALA A 130 -6.18 16.08 -7.23
CA ALA A 130 -6.30 15.69 -5.83
C ALA A 130 -7.37 14.61 -5.55
N GLY A 131 -8.31 14.41 -6.47
CA GLY A 131 -9.41 13.46 -6.29
C GLY A 131 -9.01 11.99 -6.26
N ASN A 132 -7.82 11.63 -6.75
CA ASN A 132 -7.31 10.26 -6.77
C ASN A 132 -6.19 10.01 -5.74
N ASN A 133 -5.90 11.00 -4.89
CA ASN A 133 -4.73 11.02 -4.02
C ASN A 133 -4.97 10.48 -2.61
N ILE A 134 -6.23 10.27 -2.22
CA ILE A 134 -6.60 9.92 -0.85
C ILE A 134 -7.17 8.51 -0.81
N LYS A 135 -6.68 7.72 0.16
CA LYS A 135 -7.25 6.41 0.52
C LYS A 135 -7.22 6.17 2.01
N SER A 136 -8.21 5.41 2.47
CA SER A 136 -8.32 4.97 3.86
C SER A 136 -8.13 3.47 3.99
N LEU A 137 -7.61 3.06 5.14
CA LEU A 137 -7.38 1.68 5.52
C LEU A 137 -7.74 1.49 7.00
N ASP A 138 -8.54 0.47 7.30
CA ASP A 138 -8.82 0.07 8.67
C ASP A 138 -7.73 -0.86 9.19
N LEU A 139 -7.22 -0.53 10.37
CA LEU A 139 -6.18 -1.26 11.08
C LEU A 139 -6.70 -1.74 12.42
N LEU A 140 -6.21 -2.88 12.88
CA LEU A 140 -6.50 -3.43 14.20
C LEU A 140 -5.21 -3.76 14.94
N GLY A 141 -4.95 -3.01 16.02
CA GLY A 141 -3.93 -3.37 16.98
C GLY A 141 -4.45 -4.44 17.95
N VAL A 142 -3.95 -5.66 17.79
CA VAL A 142 -4.37 -6.79 18.60
C VAL A 142 -3.57 -6.81 19.90
N VAL A 143 -4.27 -6.77 21.03
CA VAL A 143 -3.67 -7.02 22.35
C VAL A 143 -3.78 -8.52 22.62
N PRO A 144 -2.67 -9.25 22.70
CA PRO A 144 -2.71 -10.64 23.08
C PRO A 144 -3.29 -10.79 24.49
N ALA A 145 -4.17 -11.77 24.68
CA ALA A 145 -4.65 -12.07 26.02
C ALA A 145 -3.49 -12.60 26.88
N PRO A 146 -3.33 -12.10 28.12
CA PRO A 146 -2.30 -12.62 29.01
C PRO A 146 -2.45 -14.14 29.17
N ASP A 147 -1.31 -14.82 29.22
CA ASP A 147 -1.21 -16.28 29.49
C ASP A 147 -1.94 -17.20 28.49
N LYS A 148 -2.38 -16.64 27.34
CA LYS A 148 -2.96 -17.43 26.25
C LYS A 148 -1.97 -17.66 25.14
N LYS A 149 -1.84 -18.94 24.76
CA LYS A 149 -1.06 -19.36 23.59
C LYS A 149 -1.99 -19.83 22.46
N VAL A 150 -1.57 -19.58 21.25
CA VAL A 150 -2.22 -20.14 20.05
C VAL A 150 -1.64 -21.52 19.81
N VAL A 151 -2.48 -22.52 19.77
CA VAL A 151 -2.09 -23.88 19.41
C VAL A 151 -2.31 -24.05 17.91
N VAL A 152 -1.28 -24.51 17.23
CA VAL A 152 -1.34 -24.86 15.80
C VAL A 152 -0.97 -26.33 15.68
N GLU A 153 -1.86 -27.12 15.12
CA GLU A 153 -1.65 -28.52 14.83
C GLU A 153 -1.30 -28.69 13.36
N GLU A 154 -0.21 -29.39 13.10
CA GLU A 154 0.19 -29.83 11.77
C GLU A 154 -0.04 -31.33 11.66
N ALA A 155 -0.92 -31.75 10.75
CA ALA A 155 -1.01 -33.16 10.38
C ALA A 155 0.21 -33.52 9.52
N THR A 156 1.02 -34.47 9.98
CA THR A 156 2.28 -34.86 9.33
C THR A 156 2.43 -36.37 9.27
N GLY A 157 3.46 -36.85 8.57
CA GLY A 157 3.82 -38.25 8.47
C GLY A 157 5.09 -38.46 7.64
N THR A 158 5.79 -39.56 7.83
CA THR A 158 7.02 -39.89 7.11
C THR A 158 6.82 -40.01 5.60
N TRP A 159 5.62 -40.32 5.17
CA TRP A 159 5.16 -40.39 3.78
C TRP A 159 4.80 -39.03 3.14
N CYS A 160 4.74 -38.00 3.93
CA CYS A 160 4.25 -36.68 3.48
C CYS A 160 5.36 -35.82 2.88
N GLN A 161 5.42 -35.70 1.57
CA GLN A 161 6.46 -34.93 0.87
C GLN A 161 6.44 -33.42 1.16
N TRP A 162 5.29 -32.88 1.54
CA TRP A 162 5.10 -31.42 1.78
C TRP A 162 5.22 -31.01 3.25
N CYS A 163 5.13 -31.97 4.17
CA CYS A 163 5.12 -31.69 5.59
C CYS A 163 6.43 -31.09 6.14
N PRO A 164 7.62 -31.32 5.57
CA PRO A 164 8.82 -30.62 6.03
C PRO A 164 8.70 -29.09 5.95
N ARG A 165 7.88 -28.57 5.02
CA ARG A 165 7.61 -27.12 4.96
C ARG A 165 6.80 -26.63 6.16
N GLY A 166 5.80 -27.38 6.58
CA GLY A 166 4.99 -27.08 7.76
C GLY A 166 5.86 -27.08 9.02
N ALA A 167 6.69 -28.09 9.21
CA ALA A 167 7.61 -28.19 10.33
C ALA A 167 8.56 -26.97 10.43
N VAL A 168 9.08 -26.48 9.30
CA VAL A 168 9.90 -25.25 9.25
C VAL A 168 9.11 -24.03 9.70
N TYR A 169 7.84 -23.91 9.29
CA TYR A 169 6.99 -22.80 9.74
C TYR A 169 6.65 -22.90 11.22
N LEU A 170 6.33 -24.10 11.74
CA LEU A 170 6.08 -24.30 13.17
C LEU A 170 7.31 -23.92 14.01
N ASP A 171 8.50 -24.36 13.61
CA ASP A 171 9.76 -24.03 14.29
C ASP A 171 10.02 -22.51 14.25
N SER A 172 9.85 -21.88 13.09
CA SER A 172 9.98 -20.44 12.94
C SER A 172 9.01 -19.67 13.83
N MET A 173 7.76 -20.10 13.90
CA MET A 173 6.74 -19.48 14.75
C MET A 173 7.06 -19.68 16.24
N ALA A 174 7.51 -20.86 16.65
CA ALA A 174 7.88 -21.15 18.02
C ALA A 174 9.07 -20.28 18.50
N ARG A 175 10.05 -20.06 17.63
CA ARG A 175 11.19 -19.17 17.92
C ARG A 175 10.80 -17.69 17.93
N THR A 176 9.89 -17.29 17.05
CA THR A 176 9.49 -15.87 16.92
C THR A 176 8.52 -15.44 18.02
N TYR A 177 7.67 -16.37 18.49
CA TYR A 177 6.58 -16.09 19.43
C TYR A 177 6.54 -17.10 20.59
N PRO A 178 7.62 -17.30 21.36
CA PRO A 178 7.71 -18.36 22.35
C PRO A 178 6.65 -18.27 23.46
N ASP A 179 6.20 -17.03 23.77
CA ASP A 179 5.22 -16.79 24.81
C ASP A 179 3.77 -16.94 24.35
N TYR A 180 3.54 -16.95 23.03
CA TYR A 180 2.20 -16.90 22.43
C TYR A 180 1.87 -18.09 21.53
N PHE A 181 2.83 -19.00 21.30
CA PHE A 181 2.69 -20.05 20.30
C PHE A 181 3.03 -21.43 20.88
N ILE A 182 2.23 -22.43 20.49
CA ILE A 182 2.51 -23.85 20.70
C ILE A 182 2.29 -24.56 19.36
N GLY A 183 3.36 -25.11 18.79
CA GLY A 183 3.27 -25.97 17.61
C GLY A 183 3.21 -27.45 18.03
N ILE A 184 2.27 -28.18 17.44
CA ILE A 184 2.10 -29.62 17.65
C ILE A 184 2.14 -30.28 16.27
N ALA A 185 3.07 -31.21 16.08
CA ALA A 185 3.08 -32.08 14.91
C ALA A 185 2.33 -33.37 15.26
N VAL A 186 1.21 -33.61 14.62
CA VAL A 186 0.37 -34.80 14.80
C VAL A 186 0.70 -35.80 13.70
N HIS A 187 1.36 -36.90 14.05
CA HIS A 187 1.60 -37.97 13.09
C HIS A 187 0.29 -38.68 12.75
N GLY A 188 -0.10 -38.55 11.48
CA GLY A 188 -1.25 -39.27 10.95
C GLY A 188 -0.91 -40.75 10.75
N GLY A 189 -1.75 -41.62 11.28
CA GLY A 189 -1.54 -43.07 11.10
C GLY A 189 -1.75 -43.47 9.64
N SER A 190 -0.66 -43.85 8.98
CA SER A 190 -0.73 -44.77 7.84
C SER A 190 -0.81 -46.18 8.42
N THR A 191 -1.64 -47.01 7.83
CA THR A 191 -1.72 -48.45 8.22
C THR A 191 -0.41 -49.20 7.95
N THR A 192 0.62 -48.55 7.50
CA THR A 192 1.95 -49.05 7.15
C THR A 192 3.09 -48.46 8.05
N GLU A 193 2.78 -47.66 9.03
CA GLU A 193 3.74 -47.19 10.07
C GLU A 193 3.66 -48.01 11.32
#